data_1a49366050077f3a604c19b6130f444f
#
_entry.id   1a49366050077f3a604c19b6130f444f
#
_cell.length_a   1.000
_cell.length_b   1.000
_cell.length_c   1.000
_cell.angle_alpha   90.00
_cell.angle_beta   90.00
_cell.angle_gamma   90.00
#
_symmetry.space_group_name_H-M   'P 1'
#
loop_
_entity.id
_entity.type
_entity.pdbx_description
1 polymer ?
#
loop_
_entity_poly.entity_id
_entity_poly.type
_entity_poly.pdbx_seq_one_letter_code
_entity_poly.pdbx_strand_id
1 'polypeptide(L)'
;MKTTSTSVQRLTKLALLLAIELAMRAIGLGAVPVGPLNMSFLTLPIAIAAMLCGPVEGMVLGAVFGILSLTDAISGRSFMTGTFFNISPVHTVILCVGMRMLMGFCCGYVYKLCRRVDAKGTWSYFVGAVSAPLLNTLFFMGYIVLVFYRCDYVQGLVSKLGATNPLMFVVLLVGIQGLAEAGACGVLGGILGKTLDSVLKRQK
;
A
#
# COMPACT_ATOMS: atom_id res chain seq x y z
N MET A 1 -35.69 -4.60 3.73
CA MET A 1 -34.85 -5.79 3.52
C MET A 1 -33.64 -5.57 2.55
N LYS A 2 -33.52 -4.45 1.81
CA LYS A 2 -32.39 -4.19 0.87
C LYS A 2 -31.04 -3.82 1.54
N THR A 3 -31.05 -3.30 2.75
CA THR A 3 -29.84 -2.84 3.45
C THR A 3 -28.94 -3.97 3.94
N THR A 4 -29.51 -5.08 4.37
CA THR A 4 -28.76 -6.25 4.88
C THR A 4 -27.98 -6.95 3.76
N SER A 5 -28.56 -7.04 2.56
CA SER A 5 -27.92 -7.67 1.39
C SER A 5 -26.66 -6.89 0.92
N THR A 6 -26.70 -5.55 0.94
CA THR A 6 -25.55 -4.73 0.52
C THR A 6 -24.40 -4.77 1.52
N SER A 7 -24.68 -4.80 2.82
CA SER A 7 -23.66 -4.94 3.87
C SER A 7 -22.97 -6.30 3.83
N VAL A 8 -23.75 -7.38 3.62
CA VAL A 8 -23.19 -8.74 3.48
C VAL A 8 -22.31 -8.84 2.24
N GLN A 9 -22.71 -8.28 1.11
CA GLN A 9 -21.90 -8.27 -0.11
C GLN A 9 -20.56 -7.50 0.08
N ARG A 10 -20.60 -6.37 0.79
CA ARG A 10 -19.36 -5.61 1.11
C ARG A 10 -18.43 -6.44 2.00
N LEU A 11 -18.97 -7.06 3.04
CA LEU A 11 -18.19 -7.89 3.95
C LEU A 11 -17.57 -9.11 3.23
N THR A 12 -18.33 -9.77 2.34
CA THR A 12 -17.83 -10.90 1.54
C THR A 12 -16.69 -10.48 0.62
N LYS A 13 -16.82 -9.33 -0.06
CA LYS A 13 -15.74 -8.80 -0.91
C LYS A 13 -14.48 -8.46 -0.11
N LEU A 14 -14.67 -7.84 1.06
CA LEU A 14 -13.57 -7.49 1.95
C LEU A 14 -12.86 -8.76 2.46
N ALA A 15 -13.61 -9.77 2.88
CA ALA A 15 -13.07 -11.05 3.33
C ALA A 15 -12.30 -11.79 2.22
N LEU A 16 -12.82 -11.76 0.98
CA LEU A 16 -12.12 -12.35 -0.17
C LEU A 16 -10.81 -11.62 -0.48
N LEU A 17 -10.81 -10.28 -0.50
CA LEU A 17 -9.60 -9.49 -0.75
C LEU A 17 -8.58 -9.65 0.37
N LEU A 18 -9.04 -9.76 1.62
CA LEU A 18 -8.19 -10.09 2.75
C LEU A 18 -7.55 -11.48 2.61
N ALA A 19 -8.32 -12.49 2.20
CA ALA A 19 -7.79 -13.82 1.96
C ALA A 19 -6.75 -13.82 0.83
N ILE A 20 -6.97 -13.05 -0.25
CA ILE A 20 -6.00 -12.85 -1.34
C ILE A 20 -4.73 -12.19 -0.79
N GLU A 21 -4.85 -11.15 0.02
CA GLU A 21 -3.71 -10.45 0.63
C GLU A 21 -2.85 -11.39 1.47
N LEU A 22 -3.49 -12.21 2.32
CA LEU A 22 -2.82 -13.21 3.14
C LEU A 22 -2.17 -14.31 2.28
N ALA A 23 -2.85 -14.79 1.24
CA ALA A 23 -2.30 -15.76 0.31
C ALA A 23 -1.08 -15.20 -0.45
N MET A 24 -1.16 -13.97 -0.97
CA MET A 24 -0.02 -13.30 -1.62
C MET A 24 1.16 -13.17 -0.66
N ARG A 25 0.89 -12.89 0.60
CA ARG A 25 1.92 -12.86 1.64
C ARG A 25 2.55 -14.24 1.84
N ALA A 26 1.74 -15.30 1.92
CA ALA A 26 2.22 -16.67 2.15
C ALA A 26 3.12 -17.20 1.02
N ILE A 27 2.84 -16.82 -0.24
CA ILE A 27 3.65 -17.19 -1.42
C ILE A 27 4.84 -16.27 -1.68
N GLY A 28 5.10 -15.29 -0.78
CA GLY A 28 6.28 -14.42 -0.86
C GLY A 28 6.11 -13.14 -1.68
N LEU A 29 4.96 -12.90 -2.31
CA LEU A 29 4.68 -11.65 -3.05
C LEU A 29 4.52 -10.42 -2.14
N GLY A 30 4.41 -10.65 -0.84
CA GLY A 30 4.32 -9.59 0.17
C GLY A 30 5.63 -8.90 0.51
N ALA A 31 6.77 -9.49 0.15
CA ALA A 31 8.08 -8.96 0.49
C ALA A 31 9.15 -9.53 -0.46
N VAL A 32 9.09 -9.14 -1.72
CA VAL A 32 10.11 -9.51 -2.71
C VAL A 32 11.34 -8.64 -2.48
N PRO A 33 12.50 -9.21 -2.11
CA PRO A 33 13.68 -8.43 -1.80
C PRO A 33 14.23 -7.77 -3.07
N VAL A 34 14.36 -6.45 -3.06
CA VAL A 34 14.95 -5.65 -4.13
C VAL A 34 15.90 -4.64 -3.47
N GLY A 35 17.19 -4.98 -3.41
CA GLY A 35 18.18 -4.18 -2.72
C GLY A 35 17.94 -4.09 -1.20
N PRO A 36 18.03 -2.90 -0.58
CA PRO A 36 17.84 -2.73 0.87
C PRO A 36 16.36 -2.76 1.31
N LEU A 37 15.45 -2.76 0.37
CA LEU A 37 14.00 -2.72 0.59
C LEU A 37 13.31 -3.98 0.05
N ASN A 38 12.08 -4.18 0.49
CA ASN A 38 11.21 -5.23 -0.03
C ASN A 38 10.12 -4.60 -0.92
N MET A 39 10.06 -5.02 -2.19
CA MET A 39 8.94 -4.72 -3.07
C MET A 39 7.70 -5.48 -2.60
N SER A 40 6.56 -4.80 -2.51
CA SER A 40 5.34 -5.42 -2.02
C SER A 40 4.16 -5.22 -2.97
N PHE A 41 3.66 -6.33 -3.49
CA PHE A 41 2.45 -6.32 -4.30
C PHE A 41 1.15 -6.33 -3.47
N LEU A 42 1.25 -6.27 -2.13
CA LEU A 42 0.08 -6.21 -1.24
C LEU A 42 -0.71 -4.89 -1.39
N THR A 43 -0.12 -3.87 -1.99
CA THR A 43 -0.83 -2.64 -2.36
C THR A 43 -1.94 -2.87 -3.40
N LEU A 44 -1.85 -3.96 -4.20
CA LEU A 44 -2.84 -4.30 -5.23
C LEU A 44 -4.22 -4.65 -4.65
N PRO A 45 -4.38 -5.64 -3.74
CA PRO A 45 -5.67 -5.93 -3.12
C PRO A 45 -6.22 -4.74 -2.32
N ILE A 46 -5.35 -3.94 -1.69
CA ILE A 46 -5.75 -2.71 -0.97
C ILE A 46 -6.35 -1.69 -1.94
N ALA A 47 -5.71 -1.46 -3.09
CA ALA A 47 -6.23 -0.56 -4.13
C ALA A 47 -7.60 -1.03 -4.65
N ILE A 48 -7.75 -2.33 -4.92
CA ILE A 48 -9.01 -2.93 -5.38
C ILE A 48 -10.10 -2.76 -4.31
N ALA A 49 -9.80 -3.01 -3.02
CA ALA A 49 -10.75 -2.79 -1.93
C ALA A 49 -11.17 -1.32 -1.83
N ALA A 50 -10.20 -0.40 -1.90
CA ALA A 50 -10.44 1.04 -1.85
C ALA A 50 -11.32 1.53 -3.01
N MET A 51 -11.14 0.97 -4.21
CA MET A 51 -11.91 1.31 -5.40
C MET A 51 -13.32 0.70 -5.41
N LEU A 52 -13.47 -0.57 -5.05
CA LEU A 52 -14.74 -1.30 -5.17
C LEU A 52 -15.64 -1.19 -3.94
N CYS A 53 -15.04 -1.15 -2.75
CA CYS A 53 -15.78 -1.13 -1.48
C CYS A 53 -15.77 0.26 -0.85
N GLY A 54 -14.67 0.98 -0.94
CA GLY A 54 -14.54 2.36 -0.47
C GLY A 54 -13.30 2.63 0.38
N PRO A 55 -13.08 3.91 0.79
CA PRO A 55 -11.89 4.31 1.52
C PRO A 55 -11.70 3.59 2.87
N VAL A 56 -12.79 3.30 3.57
CA VAL A 56 -12.73 2.63 4.87
C VAL A 56 -12.25 1.18 4.71
N GLU A 57 -12.71 0.49 3.69
CA GLU A 57 -12.29 -0.87 3.38
C GLU A 57 -10.82 -0.93 2.93
N GLY A 58 -10.39 0.07 2.15
CA GLY A 58 -8.97 0.27 1.82
C GLY A 58 -8.11 0.49 3.07
N MET A 59 -8.60 1.29 4.04
CA MET A 59 -7.96 1.49 5.32
C MET A 59 -7.84 0.19 6.14
N VAL A 60 -8.88 -0.64 6.16
CA VAL A 60 -8.88 -1.92 6.89
C VAL A 60 -7.84 -2.88 6.30
N LEU A 61 -7.80 -3.06 4.97
CA LEU A 61 -6.76 -3.89 4.35
C LEU A 61 -5.36 -3.28 4.56
N GLY A 62 -5.23 -1.95 4.47
CA GLY A 62 -3.99 -1.26 4.80
C GLY A 62 -3.53 -1.53 6.24
N ALA A 63 -4.46 -1.64 7.21
CA ALA A 63 -4.15 -2.04 8.58
C ALA A 63 -3.59 -3.47 8.64
N VAL A 64 -4.20 -4.42 7.93
CA VAL A 64 -3.73 -5.80 7.86
C VAL A 64 -2.32 -5.86 7.26
N PHE A 65 -2.09 -5.20 6.14
CA PHE A 65 -0.75 -5.08 5.57
C PHE A 65 0.25 -4.49 6.57
N GLY A 66 -0.17 -3.47 7.31
CA GLY A 66 0.64 -2.84 8.35
C GLY A 66 1.02 -3.80 9.48
N ILE A 67 0.06 -4.61 9.95
CA ILE A 67 0.29 -5.65 10.97
C ILE A 67 1.26 -6.71 10.44
N LEU A 68 1.09 -7.18 9.20
CA LEU A 68 2.02 -8.13 8.58
C LEU A 68 3.44 -7.57 8.51
N SER A 69 3.58 -6.29 8.14
CA SER A 69 4.88 -5.61 8.11
C SER A 69 5.49 -5.41 9.51
N LEU A 70 4.65 -5.16 10.52
CA LEU A 70 5.10 -5.07 11.91
C LEU A 70 5.58 -6.44 12.42
N THR A 71 4.90 -7.53 12.07
CA THR A 71 5.37 -8.89 12.41
C THR A 71 6.72 -9.21 11.78
N ASP A 72 6.99 -8.69 10.56
CA ASP A 72 8.32 -8.83 9.93
C ASP A 72 9.39 -8.01 10.63
N ALA A 73 9.04 -6.82 11.11
CA ALA A 73 9.96 -6.00 11.90
C ALA A 73 10.34 -6.71 13.22
N ILE A 74 9.35 -7.25 13.94
CA ILE A 74 9.57 -7.97 15.23
C ILE A 74 10.33 -9.27 15.01
N SER A 75 10.01 -10.04 13.96
CA SER A 75 10.66 -11.32 13.67
C SER A 75 12.03 -11.20 12.98
N GLY A 76 12.50 -9.98 12.71
CA GLY A 76 13.78 -9.73 12.04
C GLY A 76 13.81 -10.06 10.54
N ARG A 77 12.67 -10.39 9.92
CA ARG A 77 12.59 -10.66 8.47
C ARG A 77 12.83 -9.41 7.62
N SER A 78 12.50 -8.24 8.14
CA SER A 78 12.80 -6.96 7.52
C SER A 78 13.86 -6.23 8.33
N PHE A 79 15.07 -6.17 7.79
CA PHE A 79 16.21 -5.56 8.50
C PHE A 79 15.98 -4.09 8.82
N MET A 80 15.47 -3.31 7.87
CA MET A 80 15.25 -1.87 8.03
C MET A 80 14.20 -1.57 9.10
N THR A 81 13.01 -2.16 9.00
CA THR A 81 11.93 -1.93 9.98
C THR A 81 12.24 -2.56 11.34
N GLY A 82 13.00 -3.67 11.37
CA GLY A 82 13.51 -4.27 12.60
C GLY A 82 14.48 -3.35 13.33
N THR A 83 15.39 -2.68 12.62
CA THR A 83 16.27 -1.66 13.19
C THR A 83 15.47 -0.51 13.78
N PHE A 84 14.44 -0.01 13.08
CA PHE A 84 13.57 1.03 13.60
C PHE A 84 12.77 0.59 14.83
N PHE A 85 12.36 -0.69 14.86
CA PHE A 85 11.66 -1.24 16.03
C PHE A 85 12.55 -1.24 17.27
N ASN A 86 13.83 -1.57 17.14
CA ASN A 86 14.80 -1.52 18.23
C ASN A 86 15.10 -0.10 18.72
N ILE A 87 15.01 0.91 17.82
CA ILE A 87 15.21 2.32 18.18
C ILE A 87 13.96 2.87 18.88
N SER A 88 12.78 2.66 18.29
CA SER A 88 11.51 3.16 18.83
C SER A 88 10.34 2.29 18.37
N PRO A 89 9.85 1.37 19.23
CA PRO A 89 8.71 0.52 18.90
C PRO A 89 7.45 1.30 18.54
N VAL A 90 7.15 2.39 19.27
CA VAL A 90 5.95 3.21 19.06
C VAL A 90 5.94 3.84 17.66
N HIS A 91 7.04 4.48 17.27
CA HIS A 91 7.16 5.09 15.94
C HIS A 91 7.15 4.03 14.83
N THR A 92 7.66 2.82 15.09
CA THR A 92 7.61 1.71 14.12
C THR A 92 6.20 1.17 13.95
N VAL A 93 5.40 1.12 14.99
CA VAL A 93 3.96 0.79 14.87
C VAL A 93 3.24 1.82 14.02
N ILE A 94 3.46 3.11 14.27
CA ILE A 94 2.87 4.19 13.46
C ILE A 94 3.34 4.08 11.99
N LEU A 95 4.62 3.85 11.77
CA LEU A 95 5.21 3.68 10.44
C LEU A 95 4.60 2.48 9.70
N CYS A 96 4.54 1.32 10.34
CA CYS A 96 4.06 0.09 9.70
C CYS A 96 2.54 0.08 9.54
N VAL A 97 1.79 0.40 10.58
CA VAL A 97 0.32 0.28 10.58
C VAL A 97 -0.33 1.61 10.18
N GLY A 98 0.01 2.70 10.85
CA GLY A 98 -0.64 4.00 10.64
C GLY A 98 -0.50 4.53 9.21
N MET A 99 0.71 4.48 8.66
CA MET A 99 0.97 5.01 7.31
C MET A 99 0.29 4.16 6.22
N ARG A 100 0.16 2.84 6.42
CA ARG A 100 -0.56 1.95 5.50
C ARG A 100 -2.07 2.09 5.59
N MET A 101 -2.61 2.31 6.77
CA MET A 101 -4.02 2.67 6.94
C MET A 101 -4.34 3.97 6.20
N LEU A 102 -3.50 4.98 6.38
CA LEU A 102 -3.65 6.27 5.72
C LEU A 102 -3.54 6.14 4.19
N MET A 103 -2.60 5.32 3.70
CA MET A 103 -2.46 5.02 2.27
C MET A 103 -3.74 4.42 1.69
N GLY A 104 -4.30 3.37 2.30
CA GLY A 104 -5.53 2.73 1.80
C GLY A 104 -6.73 3.67 1.83
N PHE A 105 -6.84 4.49 2.87
CA PHE A 105 -7.88 5.52 2.99
C PHE A 105 -7.76 6.58 1.89
N CYS A 106 -6.58 7.17 1.71
CA CYS A 106 -6.33 8.19 0.69
C CYS A 106 -6.50 7.65 -0.72
N CYS A 107 -6.06 6.42 -1.00
CA CYS A 107 -6.27 5.74 -2.28
C CYS A 107 -7.76 5.71 -2.68
N GLY A 108 -8.64 5.36 -1.74
CA GLY A 108 -10.09 5.36 -1.97
C GLY A 108 -10.65 6.76 -2.25
N TYR A 109 -10.11 7.80 -1.63
CA TYR A 109 -10.51 9.18 -1.92
C TYR A 109 -9.99 9.66 -3.28
N VAL A 110 -8.75 9.34 -3.64
CA VAL A 110 -8.19 9.63 -4.98
C VAL A 110 -9.07 9.00 -6.05
N TYR A 111 -9.42 7.72 -5.89
CA TYR A 111 -10.31 7.05 -6.83
C TYR A 111 -11.69 7.75 -6.91
N LYS A 112 -12.33 8.07 -5.77
CA LYS A 112 -13.62 8.76 -5.74
C LYS A 112 -13.56 10.12 -6.44
N LEU A 113 -12.47 10.86 -6.26
CA LEU A 113 -12.29 12.17 -6.88
C LEU A 113 -12.13 12.03 -8.39
N CYS A 114 -11.27 11.12 -8.85
CA CYS A 114 -11.08 10.84 -10.26
C CYS A 114 -12.38 10.35 -10.93
N ARG A 115 -13.16 9.55 -10.21
CA ARG A 115 -14.43 9.01 -10.70
C ARG A 115 -15.51 10.07 -10.96
N ARG A 116 -15.42 11.21 -10.27
CA ARG A 116 -16.33 12.35 -10.51
C ARG A 116 -16.10 13.04 -11.87
N VAL A 117 -14.85 12.99 -12.35
CA VAL A 117 -14.44 13.66 -13.60
C VAL A 117 -14.45 12.67 -14.77
N ASP A 118 -14.23 11.38 -14.50
CA ASP A 118 -14.17 10.32 -15.52
C ASP A 118 -15.56 9.77 -15.84
N ALA A 119 -16.24 10.35 -16.83
CA ALA A 119 -17.57 9.91 -17.26
C ALA A 119 -17.58 8.45 -17.79
N LYS A 120 -16.51 8.00 -18.46
CA LYS A 120 -16.38 6.63 -19.00
C LYS A 120 -15.90 5.61 -17.94
N GLY A 121 -15.33 6.09 -16.84
CA GLY A 121 -14.86 5.26 -15.74
C GLY A 121 -13.70 4.33 -16.08
N THR A 122 -12.85 4.69 -17.02
CA THR A 122 -11.69 3.87 -17.40
C THR A 122 -10.43 4.36 -16.71
N TRP A 123 -10.14 5.66 -16.80
CA TRP A 123 -8.93 6.25 -16.23
C TRP A 123 -8.92 6.25 -14.70
N SER A 124 -10.09 6.39 -14.08
CA SER A 124 -10.21 6.39 -12.61
C SER A 124 -9.70 5.09 -11.97
N TYR A 125 -9.87 3.93 -12.61
CA TYR A 125 -9.33 2.66 -12.09
C TYR A 125 -7.80 2.60 -12.18
N PHE A 126 -7.22 3.07 -13.30
CA PHE A 126 -5.76 3.11 -13.44
C PHE A 126 -5.13 4.10 -12.45
N VAL A 127 -5.68 5.31 -12.33
CA VAL A 127 -5.19 6.30 -11.37
C VAL A 127 -5.36 5.82 -9.94
N GLY A 128 -6.50 5.22 -9.60
CA GLY A 128 -6.73 4.63 -8.29
C GLY A 128 -5.73 3.52 -7.98
N ALA A 129 -5.45 2.62 -8.93
CA ALA A 129 -4.50 1.54 -8.74
C ALA A 129 -3.04 2.02 -8.58
N VAL A 130 -2.61 2.99 -9.40
CA VAL A 130 -1.27 3.61 -9.31
C VAL A 130 -1.12 4.43 -8.02
N SER A 131 -2.20 5.04 -7.53
CA SER A 131 -2.13 5.88 -6.33
C SER A 131 -1.74 5.09 -5.08
N ALA A 132 -2.09 3.81 -4.97
CA ALA A 132 -1.79 3.01 -3.78
C ALA A 132 -0.27 2.86 -3.53
N PRO A 133 0.55 2.35 -4.47
CA PRO A 133 2.00 2.27 -4.26
C PRO A 133 2.68 3.63 -4.14
N LEU A 134 2.21 4.65 -4.86
CA LEU A 134 2.76 6.01 -4.74
C LEU A 134 2.49 6.60 -3.36
N LEU A 135 1.27 6.49 -2.85
CA LEU A 135 0.91 6.93 -1.50
C LEU A 135 1.62 6.09 -0.43
N ASN A 136 1.81 4.78 -0.66
CA ASN A 136 2.61 3.94 0.23
C ASN A 136 4.04 4.47 0.35
N THR A 137 4.69 4.74 -0.77
CA THR A 137 6.03 5.31 -0.80
C THR A 137 6.06 6.69 -0.13
N LEU A 138 5.13 7.57 -0.47
CA LEU A 138 5.05 8.92 0.09
C LEU A 138 4.92 8.90 1.61
N PHE A 139 3.96 8.16 2.15
CA PHE A 139 3.71 8.15 3.60
C PHE A 139 4.78 7.37 4.36
N PHE A 140 5.18 6.21 3.86
CA PHE A 140 6.18 5.37 4.53
C PHE A 140 7.55 6.05 4.54
N MET A 141 8.04 6.50 3.38
CA MET A 141 9.31 7.19 3.29
C MET A 141 9.27 8.59 3.89
N GLY A 142 8.16 9.31 3.72
CA GLY A 142 7.97 10.61 4.37
C GLY A 142 8.08 10.49 5.88
N TYR A 143 7.48 9.47 6.50
CA TYR A 143 7.58 9.23 7.93
C TYR A 143 9.01 8.85 8.36
N ILE A 144 9.72 8.02 7.58
CA ILE A 144 11.13 7.69 7.84
C ILE A 144 11.99 8.96 7.83
N VAL A 145 11.80 9.81 6.84
CA VAL A 145 12.54 11.08 6.76
C VAL A 145 12.20 12.02 7.92
N LEU A 146 10.95 12.06 8.37
CA LEU A 146 10.55 12.94 9.47
C LEU A 146 11.07 12.47 10.82
N VAL A 147 11.07 11.16 11.08
CA VAL A 147 11.32 10.61 12.42
C VAL A 147 12.69 9.94 12.52
N PHE A 148 13.07 9.16 11.52
CA PHE A 148 14.26 8.30 11.58
C PHE A 148 15.44 8.81 10.76
N TYR A 149 15.33 9.96 10.06
CA TYR A 149 16.39 10.46 9.18
C TYR A 149 17.74 10.60 9.86
N ARG A 150 17.74 11.02 11.13
CA ARG A 150 18.96 11.26 11.91
C ARG A 150 19.56 10.02 12.58
N CYS A 151 18.93 8.85 12.47
CA CYS A 151 19.47 7.64 13.05
C CYS A 151 20.68 7.13 12.23
N ASP A 152 21.64 6.50 12.90
CA ASP A 152 22.91 6.03 12.31
C ASP A 152 22.68 5.11 11.11
N TYR A 153 21.65 4.26 11.17
CA TYR A 153 21.30 3.36 10.09
C TYR A 153 20.89 4.11 8.81
N VAL A 154 20.02 5.11 8.92
CA VAL A 154 19.58 5.91 7.77
C VAL A 154 20.72 6.77 7.25
N GLN A 155 21.52 7.36 8.13
CA GLN A 155 22.70 8.14 7.74
C GLN A 155 23.75 7.27 7.03
N GLY A 156 23.90 6.02 7.46
CA GLY A 156 24.74 5.03 6.75
C GLY A 156 24.23 4.73 5.33
N LEU A 157 22.90 4.65 5.12
CA LEU A 157 22.32 4.51 3.79
C LEU A 157 22.46 5.78 2.94
N VAL A 158 22.25 6.96 3.54
CA VAL A 158 22.45 8.26 2.88
C VAL A 158 23.87 8.38 2.34
N SER A 159 24.87 8.04 3.16
CA SER A 159 26.29 8.06 2.77
C SER A 159 26.61 7.05 1.67
N LYS A 160 26.07 5.82 1.76
CA LYS A 160 26.26 4.77 0.74
C LYS A 160 25.65 5.14 -0.61
N LEU A 161 24.52 5.82 -0.61
CA LEU A 161 23.82 6.26 -1.82
C LEU A 161 24.35 7.60 -2.37
N GLY A 162 25.21 8.28 -1.64
CA GLY A 162 25.72 9.61 -2.02
C GLY A 162 24.61 10.67 -2.05
N ALA A 163 23.56 10.50 -1.26
CA ALA A 163 22.45 11.44 -1.23
C ALA A 163 22.83 12.72 -0.48
N THR A 164 22.60 13.88 -1.09
CA THR A 164 22.92 15.19 -0.51
C THR A 164 21.77 15.80 0.27
N ASN A 165 20.55 15.34 0.02
CA ASN A 165 19.34 15.81 0.68
C ASN A 165 18.31 14.68 0.88
N PRO A 166 17.31 14.86 1.79
CA PRO A 166 16.32 13.82 2.08
C PRO A 166 15.48 13.38 0.89
N LEU A 167 15.14 14.28 -0.04
CA LEU A 167 14.39 13.94 -1.26
C LEU A 167 15.23 13.06 -2.18
N MET A 168 16.50 13.40 -2.39
CA MET A 168 17.43 12.59 -3.17
C MET A 168 17.61 11.20 -2.56
N PHE A 169 17.68 11.11 -1.23
CA PHE A 169 17.73 9.84 -0.51
C PHE A 169 16.51 8.96 -0.84
N VAL A 170 15.28 9.51 -0.77
CA VAL A 170 14.07 8.77 -1.10
C VAL A 170 14.07 8.32 -2.56
N VAL A 171 14.41 9.19 -3.49
CA VAL A 171 14.45 8.86 -4.93
C VAL A 171 15.48 7.79 -5.24
N LEU A 172 16.68 7.87 -4.68
CA LEU A 172 17.73 6.87 -4.91
C LEU A 172 17.41 5.53 -4.24
N LEU A 173 16.78 5.56 -3.06
CA LEU A 173 16.47 4.35 -2.32
C LEU A 173 15.28 3.57 -2.92
N VAL A 174 14.23 4.27 -3.35
CA VAL A 174 12.93 3.67 -3.71
C VAL A 174 12.53 3.92 -5.17
N GLY A 175 13.20 4.81 -5.90
CA GLY A 175 12.74 5.30 -7.19
C GLY A 175 12.44 4.20 -8.22
N ILE A 176 13.37 3.30 -8.47
CA ILE A 176 13.20 2.20 -9.44
C ILE A 176 12.13 1.22 -8.94
N GLN A 177 12.17 0.85 -7.67
CA GLN A 177 11.22 -0.05 -7.04
C GLN A 177 9.80 0.53 -7.06
N GLY A 178 9.64 1.79 -6.65
CA GLY A 178 8.35 2.47 -6.63
C GLY A 178 7.73 2.62 -8.02
N LEU A 179 8.54 2.86 -9.05
CA LEU A 179 8.08 2.88 -10.44
C LEU A 179 7.62 1.49 -10.91
N ALA A 180 8.35 0.44 -10.58
CA ALA A 180 7.98 -0.94 -10.93
C ALA A 180 6.67 -1.36 -10.23
N GLU A 181 6.52 -1.06 -8.93
CA GLU A 181 5.28 -1.28 -8.18
C GLU A 181 4.10 -0.49 -8.76
N ALA A 182 4.31 0.79 -9.07
CA ALA A 182 3.28 1.65 -9.66
C ALA A 182 2.85 1.15 -11.04
N GLY A 183 3.80 0.72 -11.87
CA GLY A 183 3.51 0.14 -13.19
C GLY A 183 2.72 -1.17 -13.09
N ALA A 184 3.17 -2.11 -12.26
CA ALA A 184 2.50 -3.38 -12.05
C ALA A 184 1.10 -3.20 -11.45
N CYS A 185 0.97 -2.39 -10.39
CA CYS A 185 -0.32 -2.11 -9.76
C CYS A 185 -1.25 -1.33 -10.70
N GLY A 186 -0.73 -0.40 -11.49
CA GLY A 186 -1.49 0.35 -12.48
C GLY A 186 -2.14 -0.56 -13.50
N VAL A 187 -1.35 -1.41 -14.14
CA VAL A 187 -1.85 -2.35 -15.17
C VAL A 187 -2.78 -3.39 -14.57
N LEU A 188 -2.32 -4.14 -13.58
CA LEU A 188 -3.11 -5.24 -12.99
C LEU A 188 -4.31 -4.71 -12.22
N GLY A 189 -4.13 -3.70 -11.37
CA GLY A 189 -5.18 -3.14 -10.55
C GLY A 189 -6.22 -2.36 -11.36
N GLY A 190 -5.79 -1.66 -12.41
CA GLY A 190 -6.69 -0.97 -13.33
C GLY A 190 -7.58 -1.94 -14.11
N ILE A 191 -7.00 -3.00 -14.67
CA ILE A 191 -7.75 -4.04 -15.41
C ILE A 191 -8.67 -4.80 -14.47
N LEU A 192 -8.14 -5.32 -13.35
CA LEU A 192 -8.92 -6.10 -12.38
C LEU A 192 -10.04 -5.26 -11.76
N GLY A 193 -9.75 -4.03 -11.33
CA GLY A 193 -10.74 -3.13 -10.74
C GLY A 193 -11.89 -2.84 -11.69
N LYS A 194 -11.60 -2.51 -12.95
CA LYS A 194 -12.63 -2.28 -13.98
C LYS A 194 -13.44 -3.54 -14.29
N THR A 195 -12.78 -4.67 -14.45
CA THR A 195 -13.44 -5.96 -14.77
C THR A 195 -14.34 -6.39 -13.64
N LEU A 196 -13.85 -6.39 -12.40
CA LEU A 196 -14.63 -6.75 -11.22
C LEU A 196 -15.85 -5.83 -11.04
N ASP A 197 -15.70 -4.52 -11.21
CA ASP A 197 -16.83 -3.58 -11.12
C ASP A 197 -17.87 -3.87 -12.20
N SER A 198 -17.45 -4.19 -13.43
CA SER A 198 -18.39 -4.54 -14.53
C SER A 198 -19.16 -5.84 -14.26
N VAL A 199 -18.49 -6.86 -13.73
CA VAL A 199 -19.14 -8.14 -13.35
C VAL A 199 -20.13 -7.93 -12.20
N LEU A 200 -19.73 -7.17 -11.20
CA LEU A 200 -20.57 -6.89 -10.02
C LEU A 200 -21.80 -6.05 -10.37
N LYS A 201 -21.73 -5.20 -11.40
CA LYS A 201 -22.90 -4.44 -11.88
C LYS A 201 -23.87 -5.29 -12.68
N ARG A 202 -23.40 -6.34 -13.35
CA ARG A 202 -24.28 -7.29 -14.09
C ARG A 202 -25.07 -8.21 -13.18
N GLN A 203 -24.63 -8.37 -11.92
CA GLN A 203 -25.31 -9.22 -10.93
C GLN A 203 -26.36 -8.47 -10.08
N LYS A 204 -26.53 -7.18 -10.30
CA LYS A 204 -27.56 -6.34 -9.69
C LYS A 204 -28.72 -6.10 -10.61
#